data_7feef17074e291f1eece1bae14ab4c38
#
_entry.id   7feef17074e291f1eece1bae14ab4c38
#
_cell.length_a   1.000
_cell.length_b   1.000
_cell.length_c   1.000
_cell.angle_alpha   90.00
_cell.angle_beta   90.00
_cell.angle_gamma   90.00
#
_symmetry.space_group_name_H-M   'P 1'
#
loop_
_entity.id
_entity.type
_entity.pdbx_description
1 polymer ?
#
loop_
_entity_poly.entity_id
_entity_poly.type
_entity_poly.pdbx_seq_one_letter_code
_entity_poly.pdbx_strand_id
1 'polypeptide(L)'
;MIVHQVLSGAGPYDAVTSEALEFRRCFTDWGWGGRDVAASIDPRMGRRVGRLDTLAAAPQDVLLVHYSAYAPKVARVLALPNRTLLLNHNVTPAHWLWEHEPAIAVQCAVGRAQLPEFVRASDAVAADSAFNAAELRSAGADEVTVVPVLSHPERLGAPGPPDPPGPPTVLFVGRLMPHKRQDAVIRAFALYAREHAPDARLALVGDPVTLR
;
A
#
# COMPACT_ATOMS: atom_id res chain seq x y z
N MET A 1 -3.16 23.32 10.32
CA MET A 1 -2.06 22.33 10.44
C MET A 1 -1.55 22.03 9.04
N ILE A 2 -0.27 21.74 8.86
CA ILE A 2 0.32 21.30 7.59
C ILE A 2 0.82 19.89 7.79
N VAL A 3 0.35 18.95 6.94
CA VAL A 3 0.76 17.54 6.97
C VAL A 3 1.23 17.16 5.56
N HIS A 4 2.49 16.83 5.44
CA HIS A 4 3.06 16.30 4.20
C HIS A 4 3.04 14.77 4.26
N GLN A 5 2.62 14.13 3.18
CA GLN A 5 2.67 12.69 3.03
C GLN A 5 3.88 12.28 2.21
N VAL A 6 4.63 11.29 2.68
CA VAL A 6 5.86 10.81 2.06
C VAL A 6 5.69 9.32 1.72
N LEU A 7 5.76 9.00 0.43
CA LEU A 7 5.57 7.65 -0.09
C LEU A 7 6.87 7.10 -0.69
N SER A 8 7.03 5.79 -0.61
CA SER A 8 8.11 5.07 -1.31
C SER A 8 7.93 5.11 -2.83
N GLY A 9 6.70 5.00 -3.28
CA GLY A 9 6.31 5.08 -4.68
C GLY A 9 4.86 5.54 -4.82
N ALA A 10 4.49 6.04 -5.99
CA ALA A 10 3.12 6.41 -6.32
C ALA A 10 2.71 5.88 -7.69
N GLY A 11 1.57 5.20 -7.75
CA GLY A 11 1.01 4.62 -8.97
C GLY A 11 -0.52 4.59 -8.97
N PRO A 12 -1.17 4.57 -10.15
CA PRO A 12 -2.62 4.70 -10.28
C PRO A 12 -3.41 3.50 -9.72
N TYR A 13 -2.77 2.35 -9.60
CA TYR A 13 -3.38 1.09 -9.10
C TYR A 13 -2.69 0.57 -7.85
N ASP A 14 -2.02 1.47 -7.12
CA ASP A 14 -1.36 1.15 -5.87
C ASP A 14 -2.25 1.52 -4.68
N ALA A 15 -2.44 0.56 -3.77
CA ALA A 15 -3.32 0.73 -2.62
C ALA A 15 -2.82 1.83 -1.67
N VAL A 16 -1.49 1.89 -1.44
CA VAL A 16 -0.89 2.91 -0.57
C VAL A 16 -1.05 4.30 -1.16
N THR A 17 -0.87 4.44 -2.47
CA THR A 17 -1.14 5.70 -3.18
C THR A 17 -2.59 6.12 -3.06
N SER A 18 -3.52 5.17 -3.26
CA SER A 18 -4.96 5.44 -3.17
C SER A 18 -5.33 5.91 -1.75
N GLU A 19 -4.81 5.25 -0.74
CA GLU A 19 -5.04 5.62 0.66
C GLU A 19 -4.45 6.98 1.00
N ALA A 20 -3.23 7.29 0.55
CA ALA A 20 -2.63 8.61 0.75
C ALA A 20 -3.48 9.74 0.13
N LEU A 21 -4.05 9.50 -1.04
CA LEU A 21 -4.98 10.45 -1.66
C LEU A 21 -6.28 10.62 -0.86
N GLU A 22 -6.76 9.56 -0.20
CA GLU A 22 -7.90 9.65 0.70
C GLU A 22 -7.56 10.41 1.98
N PHE A 23 -6.41 10.16 2.61
CA PHE A 23 -5.93 10.99 3.71
C PHE A 23 -5.83 12.46 3.31
N ARG A 24 -5.32 12.77 2.11
CA ARG A 24 -5.26 14.16 1.62
C ARG A 24 -6.64 14.80 1.57
N ARG A 25 -7.67 14.06 1.20
CA ARG A 25 -9.05 14.59 1.18
C ARG A 25 -9.54 14.86 2.58
N CYS A 26 -9.40 13.89 3.50
CA CYS A 26 -9.75 14.10 4.90
C CYS A 26 -9.03 15.33 5.49
N PHE A 27 -7.73 15.47 5.22
CA PHE A 27 -6.96 16.63 5.69
C PHE A 27 -7.49 17.94 5.11
N THR A 28 -7.87 17.94 3.84
CA THR A 28 -8.47 19.11 3.20
C THR A 28 -9.82 19.46 3.82
N ASP A 29 -10.67 18.47 4.07
CA ASP A 29 -11.99 18.65 4.70
C ASP A 29 -11.85 19.19 6.14
N TRP A 30 -10.75 18.86 6.84
CA TRP A 30 -10.40 19.40 8.14
C TRP A 30 -9.72 20.78 8.09
N GLY A 31 -9.53 21.35 6.91
CA GLY A 31 -8.82 22.60 6.70
C GLY A 31 -7.30 22.49 6.88
N TRP A 32 -6.73 21.29 6.77
CA TRP A 32 -5.28 21.09 6.85
C TRP A 32 -4.65 21.13 5.46
N GLY A 33 -3.50 21.80 5.37
CA GLY A 33 -2.70 21.87 4.14
C GLY A 33 -1.62 20.80 4.09
N GLY A 34 -0.79 20.87 3.05
CA GLY A 34 0.39 20.02 2.85
C GLY A 34 0.51 19.50 1.43
N ARG A 35 1.50 18.66 1.21
CA ARG A 35 1.82 18.06 -0.10
C ARG A 35 2.00 16.56 0.04
N ASP A 36 1.66 15.83 -1.03
CA ASP A 36 1.94 14.40 -1.16
C ASP A 36 3.13 14.25 -2.09
N VAL A 37 4.18 13.58 -1.62
CA VAL A 37 5.42 13.40 -2.38
C VAL A 37 5.86 11.93 -2.35
N ALA A 38 6.49 11.48 -3.43
CA ALA A 38 6.99 10.12 -3.54
C ALA A 38 8.42 10.05 -4.08
N ALA A 39 9.15 9.01 -3.66
CA ALA A 39 10.51 8.75 -4.13
C ALA A 39 10.55 8.26 -5.59
N SER A 40 9.50 7.56 -6.02
CA SER A 40 9.27 7.13 -7.39
C SER A 40 7.81 7.41 -7.78
N ILE A 41 7.57 7.86 -9.02
CA ILE A 41 6.23 8.24 -9.47
C ILE A 41 5.98 7.65 -10.86
N ASP A 42 4.89 6.89 -10.99
CA ASP A 42 4.40 6.46 -12.29
C ASP A 42 3.94 7.69 -13.09
N PRO A 43 4.36 7.85 -14.36
CA PRO A 43 3.99 9.01 -15.18
C PRO A 43 2.47 9.24 -15.28
N ARG A 44 1.66 8.19 -15.16
CA ARG A 44 0.19 8.27 -15.20
C ARG A 44 -0.41 9.01 -13.99
N MET A 45 0.36 9.21 -12.90
CA MET A 45 -0.09 9.99 -11.75
C MET A 45 -0.25 11.48 -12.04
N GLY A 46 0.42 11.99 -13.08
CA GLY A 46 0.38 13.40 -13.43
C GLY A 46 0.92 14.28 -12.29
N ARG A 47 0.14 15.31 -11.90
CA ARG A 47 0.50 16.26 -10.84
C ARG A 47 -0.09 15.94 -9.47
N ARG A 48 -0.74 14.78 -9.30
CA ARG A 48 -1.41 14.43 -8.03
C ARG A 48 -0.43 14.21 -6.89
N VAL A 49 0.77 13.72 -7.21
CA VAL A 49 1.84 13.47 -6.26
C VAL A 49 3.11 14.14 -6.78
N GLY A 50 3.80 14.89 -5.92
CA GLY A 50 5.06 15.57 -6.24
C GLY A 50 6.27 14.65 -6.04
N ARG A 51 7.43 15.08 -6.55
CA ARG A 51 8.69 14.39 -6.30
C ARG A 51 9.18 14.64 -4.88
N LEU A 52 9.67 13.62 -4.19
CA LEU A 52 10.19 13.74 -2.83
C LEU A 52 11.33 14.77 -2.71
N ASP A 53 12.19 14.89 -3.72
CA ASP A 53 13.29 15.86 -3.74
C ASP A 53 12.82 17.33 -3.83
N THR A 54 11.55 17.57 -4.09
CA THR A 54 10.93 18.90 -4.06
C THR A 54 10.17 19.20 -2.78
N LEU A 55 10.27 18.33 -1.76
CA LEU A 55 9.65 18.57 -0.46
C LEU A 55 10.35 19.75 0.23
N ALA A 56 9.57 20.77 0.57
CA ALA A 56 9.98 21.87 1.41
C ALA A 56 9.01 21.90 2.61
N ALA A 57 9.42 21.30 3.72
CA ALA A 57 8.66 21.28 4.97
C ALA A 57 9.25 22.31 5.93
N ALA A 58 8.41 23.14 6.54
CA ALA A 58 8.82 23.99 7.65
C ALA A 58 8.93 23.13 8.94
N PRO A 59 9.80 23.49 9.90
CA PRO A 59 10.05 22.64 11.08
C PRO A 59 8.79 22.26 11.90
N GLN A 60 7.74 23.08 11.84
CA GLN A 60 6.47 22.86 12.52
C GLN A 60 5.50 21.95 11.76
N ASP A 61 5.80 21.63 10.49
CA ASP A 61 4.97 20.76 9.68
C ASP A 61 5.14 19.29 10.11
N VAL A 62 4.12 18.48 9.89
CA VAL A 62 4.12 17.05 10.22
C VAL A 62 4.42 16.26 8.96
N LEU A 63 5.24 15.23 9.08
CA LEU A 63 5.53 14.26 8.04
C LEU A 63 4.79 12.94 8.34
N LEU A 64 3.87 12.54 7.49
CA LEU A 64 3.26 11.21 7.50
C LEU A 64 4.00 10.32 6.50
N VAL A 65 4.77 9.38 7.00
CA VAL A 65 5.57 8.45 6.19
C VAL A 65 4.79 7.15 5.98
N HIS A 66 4.39 6.89 4.74
CA HIS A 66 3.77 5.65 4.31
C HIS A 66 4.86 4.61 4.01
N TYR A 67 5.05 3.67 4.93
CA TYR A 67 6.10 2.66 4.81
C TYR A 67 5.56 1.37 4.18
N SER A 68 5.97 1.06 2.96
CA SER A 68 5.48 -0.11 2.21
C SER A 68 6.57 -0.82 1.39
N ALA A 69 7.77 -0.24 1.30
CA ALA A 69 8.89 -0.79 0.53
C ALA A 69 10.22 -0.15 0.95
N TYR A 70 11.32 -0.79 0.60
CA TYR A 70 12.64 -0.18 0.67
C TYR A 70 12.70 1.07 -0.22
N ALA A 71 12.97 2.20 0.39
CA ALA A 71 13.11 3.46 -0.31
C ALA A 71 14.18 4.34 0.38
N PRO A 72 15.44 4.25 -0.03
CA PRO A 72 16.54 4.96 0.64
C PRO A 72 16.39 6.48 0.62
N LYS A 73 15.64 7.02 -0.34
CA LYS A 73 15.33 8.45 -0.35
C LYS A 73 14.34 8.84 0.76
N VAL A 74 13.42 7.94 1.12
CA VAL A 74 12.46 8.17 2.21
C VAL A 74 13.19 8.21 3.56
N ALA A 75 14.19 7.38 3.78
CA ALA A 75 14.97 7.41 5.01
C ALA A 75 15.61 8.78 5.30
N ARG A 76 15.87 9.59 4.26
CA ARG A 76 16.45 10.93 4.44
C ARG A 76 15.49 11.91 5.14
N VAL A 77 14.18 11.69 5.06
CA VAL A 77 13.22 12.58 5.73
C VAL A 77 13.25 12.40 7.26
N LEU A 78 13.73 11.26 7.75
CA LEU A 78 13.90 11.01 9.19
C LEU A 78 14.97 11.90 9.84
N ALA A 79 15.84 12.50 9.03
CA ALA A 79 16.85 13.47 9.50
C ALA A 79 16.32 14.92 9.56
N LEU A 80 15.08 15.18 9.11
CA LEU A 80 14.45 16.49 9.18
C LEU A 80 13.95 16.76 10.62
N PRO A 81 13.92 18.04 11.05
CA PRO A 81 13.49 18.38 12.41
C PRO A 81 11.97 18.33 12.61
N ASN A 82 11.27 17.72 11.70
CA ASN A 82 9.82 17.64 11.69
C ASN A 82 9.31 16.50 12.57
N ARG A 83 8.14 16.67 13.16
CA ARG A 83 7.44 15.54 13.76
C ARG A 83 7.06 14.54 12.69
N THR A 84 7.41 13.27 12.92
CA THR A 84 7.20 12.19 11.97
C THR A 84 6.20 11.16 12.52
N LEU A 85 5.17 10.90 11.74
CA LEU A 85 4.26 9.77 11.91
C LEU A 85 4.65 8.67 10.92
N LEU A 86 4.86 7.45 11.40
CA LEU A 86 5.05 6.27 10.56
C LEU A 86 3.73 5.52 10.43
N LEU A 87 3.29 5.29 9.19
CA LEU A 87 2.17 4.38 8.88
C LEU A 87 2.72 3.19 8.10
N ASN A 88 2.70 2.01 8.73
CA ASN A 88 3.19 0.78 8.13
C ASN A 88 2.09 0.05 7.35
N HIS A 89 2.34 -0.16 6.05
CA HIS A 89 1.48 -0.88 5.12
C HIS A 89 1.99 -2.29 4.79
N ASN A 90 2.94 -2.80 5.54
CA ASN A 90 3.67 -4.02 5.28
C ASN A 90 4.64 -3.92 4.08
N VAL A 91 5.78 -4.58 4.24
CA VAL A 91 6.71 -4.86 3.14
C VAL A 91 6.59 -6.33 2.78
N THR A 92 6.31 -6.65 1.54
CA THR A 92 6.14 -8.03 1.07
C THR A 92 7.32 -8.91 1.52
N PRO A 93 7.08 -10.06 2.17
CA PRO A 93 8.15 -10.98 2.54
C PRO A 93 8.95 -11.45 1.32
N ALA A 94 10.27 -11.32 1.38
CA ALA A 94 11.17 -11.56 0.26
C ALA A 94 11.07 -12.99 -0.34
N HIS A 95 10.75 -13.99 0.51
CA HIS A 95 10.67 -15.39 0.07
C HIS A 95 9.64 -15.64 -1.03
N TRP A 96 8.62 -14.81 -1.16
CA TRP A 96 7.63 -14.91 -2.24
C TRP A 96 8.17 -14.48 -3.60
N LEU A 97 9.32 -13.79 -3.63
CA LEU A 97 9.82 -13.12 -4.83
C LEU A 97 11.16 -13.67 -5.32
N TRP A 98 11.87 -14.49 -4.52
CA TRP A 98 13.22 -14.96 -4.86
C TRP A 98 13.31 -15.67 -6.21
N GLU A 99 12.34 -16.53 -6.52
CA GLU A 99 12.36 -17.31 -7.75
C GLU A 99 11.95 -16.50 -8.98
N HIS A 100 11.27 -15.37 -8.80
CA HIS A 100 10.68 -14.60 -9.90
C HIS A 100 11.35 -13.25 -10.08
N GLU A 101 11.66 -12.57 -8.98
CA GLU A 101 12.15 -11.18 -8.94
C GLU A 101 13.20 -10.99 -7.85
N PRO A 102 14.39 -11.59 -7.98
CA PRO A 102 15.40 -11.56 -6.91
C PRO A 102 15.85 -10.14 -6.54
N ALA A 103 15.89 -9.20 -7.47
CA ALA A 103 16.22 -7.80 -7.17
C ALA A 103 15.17 -7.14 -6.27
N ILE A 104 13.88 -7.40 -6.51
CA ILE A 104 12.78 -6.90 -5.67
C ILE A 104 12.77 -7.64 -4.33
N ALA A 105 13.08 -8.96 -4.33
CA ALA A 105 13.20 -9.73 -3.10
C ALA A 105 14.26 -9.15 -2.15
N VAL A 106 15.43 -8.77 -2.68
CA VAL A 106 16.49 -8.08 -1.91
C VAL A 106 15.96 -6.75 -1.35
N GLN A 107 15.29 -5.94 -2.16
CA GLN A 107 14.71 -4.68 -1.69
C GLN A 107 13.67 -4.90 -0.58
N CYS A 108 12.83 -5.91 -0.71
CA CYS A 108 11.88 -6.28 0.35
C CYS A 108 12.58 -6.72 1.63
N ALA A 109 13.63 -7.55 1.53
CA ALA A 109 14.40 -7.98 2.69
C ALA A 109 15.06 -6.80 3.41
N VAL A 110 15.70 -5.89 2.66
CA VAL A 110 16.32 -4.68 3.21
C VAL A 110 15.25 -3.76 3.82
N GLY A 111 14.11 -3.54 3.14
CA GLY A 111 13.01 -2.74 3.67
C GLY A 111 12.51 -3.29 5.02
N ARG A 112 12.30 -4.59 5.14
CA ARG A 112 11.92 -5.20 6.43
C ARG A 112 12.99 -5.04 7.50
N ALA A 113 14.26 -5.17 7.15
CA ALA A 113 15.38 -5.00 8.10
C ALA A 113 15.51 -3.55 8.58
N GLN A 114 15.08 -2.57 7.82
CA GLN A 114 15.12 -1.15 8.19
C GLN A 114 13.93 -0.68 9.05
N LEU A 115 12.86 -1.46 9.15
CA LEU A 115 11.67 -1.06 9.92
C LEU A 115 11.98 -0.59 11.35
N PRO A 116 12.89 -1.23 12.13
CA PRO A 116 13.26 -0.74 13.46
C PRO A 116 13.90 0.65 13.47
N GLU A 117 14.61 1.04 12.40
CA GLU A 117 15.16 2.39 12.25
C GLU A 117 14.05 3.43 12.11
N PHE A 118 13.08 3.15 11.23
CA PHE A 118 11.91 4.02 11.04
C PHE A 118 11.07 4.14 12.32
N VAL A 119 10.86 3.03 13.03
CA VAL A 119 10.14 3.04 14.32
C VAL A 119 10.83 3.95 15.32
N ARG A 120 12.15 3.80 15.51
CA ARG A 120 12.91 4.62 16.48
C ARG A 120 12.97 6.10 16.13
N ALA A 121 12.92 6.43 14.84
CA ALA A 121 13.04 7.81 14.36
C ALA A 121 11.68 8.53 14.27
N SER A 122 10.58 7.84 14.56
CA SER A 122 9.23 8.42 14.46
C SER A 122 8.67 8.79 15.83
N ASP A 123 7.99 9.94 15.92
CA ASP A 123 7.33 10.41 17.15
C ASP A 123 6.08 9.59 17.47
N ALA A 124 5.42 9.03 16.46
CA ALA A 124 4.30 8.14 16.61
C ALA A 124 4.28 7.10 15.48
N VAL A 125 3.76 5.91 15.79
CA VAL A 125 3.66 4.82 14.82
C VAL A 125 2.24 4.29 14.72
N ALA A 126 1.83 3.99 13.50
CA ALA A 126 0.54 3.43 13.17
C ALA A 126 0.69 2.30 12.14
N ALA A 127 -0.31 1.46 12.05
CA ALA A 127 -0.41 0.39 11.08
C ALA A 127 -1.82 0.29 10.50
N ASP A 128 -1.95 -0.17 9.27
CA ASP A 128 -3.26 -0.35 8.61
C ASP A 128 -4.08 -1.52 9.17
N SER A 129 -3.45 -2.40 9.95
CA SER A 129 -4.07 -3.60 10.52
C SER A 129 -3.44 -4.04 11.83
N ALA A 130 -4.15 -4.86 12.59
CA ALA A 130 -3.61 -5.49 13.79
C ALA A 130 -2.40 -6.40 13.48
N PHE A 131 -2.39 -7.04 12.30
CA PHE A 131 -1.27 -7.85 11.84
C PHE A 131 0.00 -6.98 11.67
N ASN A 132 -0.11 -5.85 10.96
CA ASN A 132 1.01 -4.93 10.75
C ASN A 132 1.41 -4.20 12.04
N ALA A 133 0.48 -3.98 12.96
CA ALA A 133 0.79 -3.45 14.30
C ALA A 133 1.65 -4.42 15.12
N ALA A 134 1.42 -5.73 15.02
CA ALA A 134 2.28 -6.73 15.66
C ALA A 134 3.71 -6.71 15.11
N GLU A 135 3.88 -6.46 13.80
CA GLU A 135 5.20 -6.30 13.18
C GLU A 135 5.93 -5.06 13.72
N LEU A 136 5.25 -3.93 13.87
CA LEU A 136 5.83 -2.72 14.46
C LEU A 136 6.25 -2.92 15.91
N ARG A 137 5.45 -3.63 16.72
CA ARG A 137 5.85 -3.98 18.10
C ARG A 137 7.09 -4.87 18.12
N SER A 138 7.17 -5.84 17.21
CA SER A 138 8.36 -6.67 17.04
C SER A 138 9.58 -5.88 16.58
N ALA A 139 9.37 -4.75 15.90
CA ALA A 139 10.40 -3.80 15.49
C ALA A 139 10.79 -2.78 16.58
N GLY A 140 10.18 -2.86 17.78
CA GLY A 140 10.52 -2.06 18.95
C GLY A 140 9.57 -0.88 19.22
N ALA A 141 8.37 -0.87 18.65
CA ALA A 141 7.37 0.13 18.99
C ALA A 141 6.65 -0.24 20.30
N ASP A 142 6.61 0.66 21.27
CA ASP A 142 5.89 0.47 22.53
C ASP A 142 4.37 0.59 22.32
N GLU A 143 3.95 1.66 21.63
CA GLU A 143 2.56 1.92 21.32
C GLU A 143 2.35 1.96 19.80
N VAL A 144 1.30 1.32 19.32
CA VAL A 144 0.92 1.31 17.90
C VAL A 144 -0.58 1.55 17.76
N THR A 145 -0.93 2.61 17.04
CA THR A 145 -2.32 2.88 16.66
C THR A 145 -2.69 2.09 15.41
N VAL A 146 -3.84 1.41 15.42
CA VAL A 146 -4.37 0.79 14.20
C VAL A 146 -5.27 1.79 13.49
N VAL A 147 -4.89 2.17 12.26
CA VAL A 147 -5.65 3.03 11.35
C VAL A 147 -6.03 2.19 10.15
N PRO A 148 -7.24 1.62 10.11
CA PRO A 148 -7.66 0.77 8.99
C PRO A 148 -7.62 1.52 7.65
N VAL A 149 -7.39 0.75 6.56
CA VAL A 149 -7.36 1.30 5.21
C VAL A 149 -8.64 2.09 4.92
N LEU A 150 -8.48 3.34 4.52
CA LEU A 150 -9.59 4.19 4.14
C LEU A 150 -10.17 3.72 2.81
N SER A 151 -11.46 3.46 2.79
CA SER A 151 -12.20 3.08 1.59
C SER A 151 -13.46 3.92 1.44
N HIS A 152 -13.82 4.20 0.20
CA HIS A 152 -15.00 4.97 -0.17
C HIS A 152 -15.84 4.16 -1.15
N PRO A 153 -16.62 3.16 -0.66
CA PRO A 153 -17.43 2.31 -1.52
C PRO A 153 -18.48 3.10 -2.34
N GLU A 154 -18.92 4.26 -1.84
CA GLU A 154 -19.82 5.17 -2.55
C GLU A 154 -19.27 5.66 -3.89
N ARG A 155 -17.95 5.60 -4.11
CA ARG A 155 -17.32 5.95 -5.39
C ARG A 155 -17.47 4.87 -6.45
N LEU A 156 -17.83 3.68 -6.07
CA LEU A 156 -18.13 2.61 -7.02
C LEU A 156 -19.46 2.87 -7.76
N GLY A 157 -20.18 3.92 -7.34
CA GLY A 157 -21.49 4.26 -7.87
C GLY A 157 -22.62 3.44 -7.23
N ALA A 158 -23.84 3.72 -7.66
CA ALA A 158 -24.95 2.88 -7.26
C ALA A 158 -24.79 1.46 -7.83
N PRO A 159 -25.19 0.43 -7.09
CA PRO A 159 -25.21 -0.92 -7.64
C PRO A 159 -25.99 -0.95 -8.94
N GLY A 160 -25.42 -1.55 -9.98
CA GLY A 160 -26.16 -1.85 -11.20
C GLY A 160 -27.35 -2.79 -10.92
N PRO A 161 -28.23 -2.98 -11.88
CA PRO A 161 -29.24 -4.02 -11.77
C PRO A 161 -28.55 -5.37 -11.54
N PRO A 162 -29.14 -6.28 -10.76
CA PRO A 162 -28.56 -7.60 -10.57
C PRO A 162 -28.34 -8.27 -11.93
N ASP A 163 -27.21 -8.93 -12.08
CA ASP A 163 -26.94 -9.72 -13.27
C ASP A 163 -28.04 -10.76 -13.47
N PRO A 164 -28.42 -11.06 -14.72
CA PRO A 164 -29.38 -12.12 -14.99
C PRO A 164 -28.85 -13.46 -14.42
N PRO A 165 -29.75 -14.36 -14.01
CA PRO A 165 -29.35 -15.66 -13.53
C PRO A 165 -28.39 -16.35 -14.50
N GLY A 166 -27.25 -16.77 -14.00
CA GLY A 166 -26.20 -17.40 -14.79
C GLY A 166 -25.33 -18.31 -13.92
N PRO A 167 -24.34 -18.98 -14.53
CA PRO A 167 -23.44 -19.82 -13.76
C PRO A 167 -22.69 -19.00 -12.70
N PRO A 168 -22.42 -19.61 -11.51
CA PRO A 168 -21.68 -18.94 -10.46
C PRO A 168 -20.34 -18.42 -10.96
N THR A 169 -19.99 -17.17 -10.63
CA THR A 169 -18.70 -16.58 -11.00
C THR A 169 -17.90 -16.31 -9.74
N VAL A 170 -16.71 -16.91 -9.64
CA VAL A 170 -15.71 -16.60 -8.60
C VAL A 170 -14.84 -15.49 -9.16
N LEU A 171 -14.81 -14.36 -8.46
CA LEU A 171 -14.02 -13.20 -8.86
C LEU A 171 -12.76 -13.07 -7.97
N PHE A 172 -11.61 -12.98 -8.58
CA PHE A 172 -10.37 -12.56 -7.95
C PHE A 172 -9.93 -11.20 -8.52
N VAL A 173 -9.69 -10.23 -7.63
CA VAL A 173 -9.20 -8.89 -8.02
C VAL A 173 -7.85 -8.66 -7.36
N GLY A 174 -6.82 -8.33 -8.17
CA GLY A 174 -5.49 -8.02 -7.64
C GLY A 174 -4.39 -8.12 -8.68
N ARG A 175 -3.26 -7.49 -8.42
CA ARG A 175 -2.08 -7.59 -9.29
C ARG A 175 -1.64 -9.05 -9.47
N LEU A 176 -1.17 -9.39 -10.66
CA LEU A 176 -0.61 -10.71 -10.94
C LEU A 176 0.81 -10.79 -10.36
N MET A 177 0.92 -11.28 -9.13
CA MET A 177 2.17 -11.36 -8.38
C MET A 177 2.26 -12.68 -7.62
N PRO A 178 3.45 -13.27 -7.44
CA PRO A 178 3.62 -14.57 -6.78
C PRO A 178 2.97 -14.67 -5.40
N HIS A 179 3.08 -13.64 -4.59
CA HIS A 179 2.49 -13.60 -3.25
C HIS A 179 0.96 -13.51 -3.22
N LYS A 180 0.32 -13.23 -4.35
CA LYS A 180 -1.15 -13.23 -4.48
C LYS A 180 -1.72 -14.61 -4.79
N ARG A 181 -0.87 -15.58 -5.15
CA ARG A 181 -1.19 -17.00 -5.31
C ARG A 181 -2.35 -17.28 -6.26
N GLN A 182 -2.42 -16.59 -7.41
CA GLN A 182 -3.42 -16.90 -8.44
C GLN A 182 -3.34 -18.37 -8.90
N ASP A 183 -2.16 -18.95 -8.89
CA ASP A 183 -1.93 -20.36 -9.15
C ASP A 183 -2.74 -21.28 -8.22
N ALA A 184 -2.79 -20.96 -6.93
CA ALA A 184 -3.57 -21.70 -5.95
C ALA A 184 -5.08 -21.49 -6.15
N VAL A 185 -5.49 -20.25 -6.48
CA VAL A 185 -6.89 -19.93 -6.80
C VAL A 185 -7.37 -20.74 -8.02
N ILE A 186 -6.57 -20.80 -9.09
CA ILE A 186 -6.92 -21.59 -10.30
C ILE A 186 -7.06 -23.07 -9.96
N ARG A 187 -6.10 -23.65 -9.19
CA ARG A 187 -6.18 -25.04 -8.79
C ARG A 187 -7.39 -25.34 -7.90
N ALA A 188 -7.66 -24.50 -6.91
CA ALA A 188 -8.82 -24.66 -6.04
C ALA A 188 -10.13 -24.54 -6.83
N PHE A 189 -10.20 -23.58 -7.74
CA PHE A 189 -11.37 -23.41 -8.60
C PHE A 189 -11.59 -24.60 -9.54
N ALA A 190 -10.53 -25.17 -10.12
CA ALA A 190 -10.64 -26.34 -10.97
C ALA A 190 -11.25 -27.56 -10.22
N LEU A 191 -10.87 -27.75 -8.95
CA LEU A 191 -11.47 -28.78 -8.09
C LEU A 191 -12.95 -28.46 -7.82
N TYR A 192 -13.25 -27.24 -7.43
CA TYR A 192 -14.62 -26.81 -7.16
C TYR A 192 -15.53 -26.98 -8.38
N ALA A 193 -15.10 -26.52 -9.54
CA ALA A 193 -15.86 -26.65 -10.77
C ALA A 193 -16.12 -28.13 -11.13
N ARG A 194 -15.10 -29.00 -11.02
CA ARG A 194 -15.24 -30.43 -11.31
C ARG A 194 -16.22 -31.13 -10.38
N GLU A 195 -16.23 -30.80 -9.10
CA GLU A 195 -16.94 -31.59 -8.09
C GLU A 195 -18.30 -31.01 -7.71
N HIS A 196 -18.49 -29.68 -7.87
CA HIS A 196 -19.66 -29.00 -7.34
C HIS A 196 -20.42 -28.14 -8.34
N ALA A 197 -19.74 -27.51 -9.30
CA ALA A 197 -20.35 -26.54 -10.20
C ALA A 197 -19.67 -26.52 -11.59
N PRO A 198 -19.96 -27.50 -12.46
CA PRO A 198 -19.30 -27.64 -13.77
C PRO A 198 -19.41 -26.39 -14.67
N ASP A 199 -20.48 -25.62 -14.51
CA ASP A 199 -20.74 -24.41 -15.31
C ASP A 199 -20.15 -23.14 -14.67
N ALA A 200 -19.55 -23.24 -13.46
CA ALA A 200 -18.96 -22.09 -12.79
C ALA A 200 -17.84 -21.45 -13.62
N ARG A 201 -17.62 -20.16 -13.41
CA ARG A 201 -16.58 -19.37 -14.08
C ARG A 201 -15.61 -18.80 -13.06
N LEU A 202 -14.34 -18.68 -13.45
CA LEU A 202 -13.33 -17.94 -12.71
C LEU A 202 -12.93 -16.71 -13.51
N ALA A 203 -13.08 -15.54 -12.89
CA ALA A 203 -12.61 -14.27 -13.43
C ALA A 203 -11.41 -13.78 -12.62
N LEU A 204 -10.26 -13.61 -13.27
CA LEU A 204 -9.06 -13.01 -12.68
C LEU A 204 -8.90 -11.61 -13.26
N VAL A 205 -9.04 -10.59 -12.41
CA VAL A 205 -8.97 -9.19 -12.82
C VAL A 205 -7.76 -8.53 -12.13
N GLY A 206 -6.88 -7.96 -12.92
CA GLY A 206 -5.72 -7.25 -12.42
C GLY A 206 -4.74 -6.85 -13.51
N ASP A 207 -3.89 -5.87 -13.19
CA ASP A 207 -2.82 -5.46 -14.09
C ASP A 207 -1.68 -6.50 -14.01
N PRO A 208 -1.26 -7.09 -15.12
CA PRO A 208 0.01 -7.78 -15.15
C PRO A 208 1.09 -6.74 -14.89
N VAL A 209 1.76 -6.83 -13.75
CA VAL A 209 2.98 -6.04 -13.54
C VAL A 209 3.94 -6.47 -14.64
N THR A 210 4.05 -5.68 -15.67
CA THR A 210 5.12 -5.83 -16.65
C THR A 210 6.41 -5.54 -15.91
N LEU A 211 7.01 -6.60 -15.42
CA LEU A 211 8.35 -6.61 -14.89
C LEU A 211 9.25 -6.28 -16.08
N ARG A 212 9.69 -5.01 -16.16
CA ARG A 212 10.70 -4.53 -17.11
C ARG A 212 12.02 -4.38 -16.40
#